data_8db24c0857fabba5beee75d865caa034
#
_entry.id   8db24c0857fabba5beee75d865caa034
#
_cell.length_a   1.000
_cell.length_b   1.000
_cell.length_c   1.000
_cell.angle_alpha   90.00
_cell.angle_beta   90.00
_cell.angle_gamma   90.00
#
_symmetry.space_group_name_H-M   'P 1'
#
loop_
_entity.id
_entity.type
_entity.pdbx_description
1 polymer ?
#
loop_
_entity_poly.entity_id
_entity_poly.type
_entity_poly.pdbx_seq_one_letter_code
_entity_poly.pdbx_strand_id
1 'polypeptide(L)' 'ELTNLNELPYLKKEVYDGNILMIDISNIKADKLLLDRALKDLKDVVADVHGDIAGIKDDQVLVTPMGVKIDRSKIIGGKY' A
#
# COMPACT_ATOMS: atom_id res chain seq x y z
N GLU A 1 -10.41 2.81 -2.99
CA GLU A 1 -10.55 2.92 -1.53
C GLU A 1 -10.65 1.54 -0.89
N LEU A 2 -9.84 1.30 0.12
CA LEU A 2 -9.82 0.00 0.80
C LEU A 2 -10.81 0.04 1.97
N THR A 3 -11.83 -0.81 1.94
CA THR A 3 -12.84 -0.87 2.98
C THR A 3 -12.83 -2.16 3.78
N ASN A 4 -12.30 -3.25 3.21
CA ASN A 4 -12.17 -4.51 3.92
C ASN A 4 -11.09 -5.39 3.26
N LEU A 5 -10.75 -6.50 3.94
CA LEU A 5 -9.69 -7.39 3.48
C LEU A 5 -10.03 -8.16 2.21
N ASN A 6 -11.32 -8.26 1.86
CA ASN A 6 -11.73 -8.95 0.65
C ASN A 6 -11.27 -8.26 -0.63
N GLU A 7 -10.88 -7.00 -0.54
CA GLU A 7 -10.39 -6.22 -1.67
C GLU A 7 -8.91 -6.43 -1.94
N LEU A 8 -8.17 -6.97 -0.97
CA LEU A 8 -6.72 -7.16 -1.09
C LEU A 8 -6.30 -8.01 -2.29
N PRO A 9 -6.98 -9.12 -2.63
CA PRO A 9 -6.58 -9.88 -3.81
C PRO A 9 -6.57 -9.08 -5.10
N TYR A 10 -7.50 -8.14 -5.26
CA TYR A 10 -7.53 -7.27 -6.44
C TYR A 10 -6.34 -6.31 -6.45
N LEU A 11 -6.02 -5.75 -5.29
CA LEU A 11 -4.87 -4.84 -5.17
C LEU A 11 -3.56 -5.57 -5.44
N LYS A 12 -3.42 -6.77 -4.91
CA LYS A 12 -2.23 -7.60 -5.15
C LYS A 12 -2.05 -7.89 -6.63
N LYS A 13 -3.16 -8.26 -7.32
CA LYS A 13 -3.12 -8.53 -8.74
C LYS A 13 -2.62 -7.32 -9.53
N GLU A 14 -3.10 -6.13 -9.18
CA GLU A 14 -2.68 -4.91 -9.86
C GLU A 14 -1.17 -4.67 -9.72
N VAL A 15 -0.61 -4.95 -8.55
CA VAL A 15 0.84 -4.82 -8.33
C VAL A 15 1.60 -5.86 -9.17
N TYR A 16 1.13 -7.10 -9.19
CA TYR A 16 1.76 -8.14 -10.01
C TYR A 16 1.67 -7.81 -11.50
N ASP A 17 0.60 -7.14 -11.92
CA ASP A 17 0.42 -6.74 -13.32
C ASP A 17 1.26 -5.53 -13.70
N GLY A 18 2.01 -4.95 -12.78
CA GLY A 18 2.92 -3.85 -13.08
C GLY A 18 2.33 -2.47 -12.88
N ASN A 19 1.25 -2.34 -12.12
CA ASN A 19 0.58 -1.05 -11.90
C ASN A 19 1.02 -0.39 -10.60
N ILE A 20 1.04 0.94 -10.61
CA ILE A 20 1.26 1.75 -9.41
C ILE A 20 -0.09 2.03 -8.79
N LEU A 21 -0.22 1.82 -7.47
CA LEU A 21 -1.49 2.04 -6.77
C LEU A 21 -1.36 3.14 -5.74
N MET A 22 -2.36 4.01 -5.70
CA MET A 22 -2.57 4.94 -4.58
C MET A 22 -3.80 4.45 -3.84
N ILE A 23 -3.61 3.93 -2.62
CA ILE A 23 -4.68 3.30 -1.86
C ILE A 23 -5.13 4.21 -0.74
N ASP A 24 -6.43 4.53 -0.73
CA ASP A 24 -7.04 5.28 0.35
C ASP A 24 -7.39 4.31 1.49
N ILE A 25 -6.80 4.53 2.66
CA ILE A 25 -7.00 3.69 3.84
C ILE A 25 -7.84 4.39 4.91
N SER A 26 -8.46 5.52 4.59
CA SER A 26 -9.21 6.31 5.57
C SER A 26 -10.31 5.52 6.27
N ASN A 27 -10.92 4.57 5.58
CA ASN A 27 -12.02 3.77 6.14
C ASN A 27 -11.55 2.65 7.07
N ILE A 28 -10.27 2.27 7.03
CA ILE A 28 -9.76 1.19 7.86
C ILE A 28 -8.76 1.65 8.91
N LYS A 29 -8.28 2.88 8.86
CA LYS A 29 -7.19 3.29 9.75
C LYS A 29 -7.60 3.37 11.22
N ALA A 30 -8.89 3.50 11.52
CA ALA A 30 -9.39 3.49 12.88
C ALA A 30 -9.43 2.08 13.49
N ASP A 31 -9.46 1.05 12.66
CA ASP A 31 -9.38 -0.34 13.10
C ASP A 31 -7.93 -0.81 12.95
N LYS A 32 -7.19 -0.78 14.05
CA LYS A 32 -5.76 -1.07 14.02
C LYS A 32 -5.46 -2.48 13.53
N LEU A 33 -6.24 -3.46 13.92
CA LEU A 33 -6.02 -4.84 13.48
C LEU A 33 -6.22 -4.97 11.98
N LEU A 34 -7.25 -4.36 11.44
CA LEU A 34 -7.53 -4.38 10.02
C LEU A 34 -6.44 -3.65 9.24
N LEU A 35 -6.03 -2.49 9.73
CA LEU A 35 -4.98 -1.69 9.11
C LEU A 35 -3.65 -2.47 9.09
N ASP A 36 -3.25 -3.04 10.22
CA ASP A 36 -2.00 -3.77 10.32
C ASP A 36 -1.98 -4.98 9.39
N ARG A 37 -3.11 -5.69 9.29
CA ARG A 37 -3.23 -6.84 8.40
C ARG A 37 -3.12 -6.42 6.93
N ALA A 38 -3.82 -5.36 6.55
CA ALA A 38 -3.78 -4.87 5.18
C ALA A 38 -2.38 -4.42 4.79
N LEU A 39 -1.71 -3.66 5.66
CA LEU A 39 -0.35 -3.20 5.41
C LEU A 39 0.64 -4.35 5.33
N LYS A 40 0.50 -5.35 6.20
CA LYS A 40 1.36 -6.52 6.16
C LYS A 40 1.24 -7.25 4.84
N ASP A 41 0.02 -7.49 4.38
CA ASP A 41 -0.22 -8.17 3.12
C ASP A 41 0.36 -7.39 1.93
N LEU A 42 0.19 -6.07 1.92
CA LEU A 42 0.75 -5.23 0.85
C LEU A 42 2.27 -5.21 0.90
N LYS A 43 2.87 -5.17 2.07
CA LYS A 43 4.33 -5.23 2.22
C LYS A 43 4.89 -6.56 1.74
N ASP A 44 4.18 -7.65 1.99
CA ASP A 44 4.58 -8.97 1.52
C ASP A 44 4.60 -9.03 -0.02
N VAL A 45 3.58 -8.48 -0.67
CA VAL A 45 3.52 -8.41 -2.12
C VAL A 45 4.65 -7.56 -2.68
N VAL A 46 4.88 -6.41 -2.08
CA VAL A 46 5.95 -5.49 -2.49
C VAL A 46 7.32 -6.17 -2.39
N ALA A 47 7.56 -6.90 -1.31
CA ALA A 47 8.80 -7.65 -1.14
C ALA A 47 8.94 -8.73 -2.22
N ASP A 48 7.84 -9.40 -2.54
CA ASP A 48 7.83 -10.47 -3.54
C ASP A 48 8.18 -9.95 -4.94
N VAL A 49 7.68 -8.79 -5.31
CA VAL A 49 7.92 -8.23 -6.65
C VAL A 49 9.09 -7.25 -6.70
N HIS A 50 9.78 -7.02 -5.59
CA HIS A 50 10.85 -6.03 -5.49
C HIS A 50 10.39 -4.61 -5.85
N GLY A 51 9.17 -4.27 -5.43
CA GLY A 51 8.62 -2.94 -5.55
C GLY A 51 8.89 -2.09 -4.32
N ASP A 52 7.99 -1.16 -4.04
CA ASP A 52 8.15 -0.30 -2.87
C ASP A 52 6.77 0.08 -2.32
N ILE A 53 6.74 0.53 -1.06
CA ILE A 53 5.51 0.98 -0.41
C ILE A 53 5.83 2.11 0.56
N ALA A 54 5.01 3.16 0.57
CA ALA A 54 5.20 4.29 1.47
C ALA A 54 3.86 4.95 1.79
N GLY A 55 3.72 5.47 3.01
CA GLY A 55 2.57 6.27 3.38
C GLY A 55 2.66 7.67 2.80
N ILE A 56 1.53 8.16 2.30
CA ILE A 56 1.38 9.51 1.79
C ILE A 56 0.33 10.18 2.65
N LYS A 57 0.71 11.15 3.45
CA LYS A 57 -0.17 11.76 4.46
C LYS A 57 -0.61 10.69 5.46
N ASP A 58 -1.76 10.88 6.10
CA ASP A 58 -2.23 9.98 7.15
C ASP A 58 -3.16 8.88 6.65
N ASP A 59 -3.68 9.01 5.44
CA ASP A 59 -4.78 8.20 4.97
C ASP A 59 -4.56 7.56 3.60
N GLN A 60 -3.35 7.67 3.04
CA GLN A 60 -3.04 7.11 1.73
C GLN A 60 -1.75 6.31 1.77
N VAL A 61 -1.71 5.25 0.96
CA VAL A 61 -0.52 4.40 0.81
C VAL A 61 -0.21 4.28 -0.68
N LEU A 62 1.03 4.56 -1.04
CA LEU A 62 1.52 4.40 -2.41
C LEU A 62 2.23 3.06 -2.51
N VAL A 63 1.81 2.24 -3.47
CA VAL A 63 2.39 0.91 -3.72
C VAL A 63 2.90 0.87 -5.15
N THR A 64 4.15 0.44 -5.33
CA THR A 64 4.77 0.41 -6.64
C THR A 64 5.14 -1.03 -7.04
N PRO A 65 5.15 -1.31 -8.36
CA PRO A 65 5.52 -2.64 -8.88
C PRO A 65 7.03 -2.80 -8.96
N MET A 66 7.45 -3.91 -9.55
CA MET A 66 8.86 -4.27 -9.70
C MET A 66 9.69 -3.13 -10.30
N GLY A 67 10.79 -2.83 -9.64
CA GLY A 67 11.78 -1.88 -10.15
C GLY A 67 11.44 -0.41 -9.97
N VAL A 68 10.26 -0.08 -9.45
CA VAL A 68 9.87 1.31 -9.20
C VAL A 68 10.11 1.63 -7.73
N LYS A 69 11.00 2.59 -7.47
CA LYS A 69 11.35 3.00 -6.11
C LYS A 69 10.71 4.33 -5.78
N ILE A 70 10.32 4.50 -4.53
CA ILE A 70 9.71 5.73 -4.04
C ILE A 70 10.82 6.61 -3.45
N ASP A 71 10.90 7.86 -3.90
CA ASP A 71 11.83 8.84 -3.31
C ASP A 71 11.17 9.42 -2.06
N ARG A 72 11.53 8.86 -0.91
CA ARG A 72 10.93 9.24 0.36
C ARG A 72 11.30 10.64 0.81
N SER A 73 12.36 11.20 0.26
CA SER A 73 12.74 12.57 0.58
C SER A 73 11.73 13.60 0.05
N LYS A 74 10.89 13.19 -0.90
CA LYS A 74 9.85 14.02 -1.49
C LYS A 74 8.48 13.83 -0.83
N ILE A 75 8.37 12.91 0.15
CA ILE A 75 7.11 12.61 0.82
C ILE A 75 7.02 13.43 2.11
N ILE A 76 5.88 14.09 2.29
CA ILE A 76 5.61 14.89 3.48
C ILE A 76 4.47 14.23 4.24
N GLY A 77 4.70 13.92 5.53
CA GLY A 77 3.67 13.37 6.42
C GLY A 77 3.42 11.87 6.26
N GLY A 78 4.29 11.14 5.54
CA GLY A 78 4.16 9.69 5.40
C GLY A 78 4.52 8.96 6.69
N LYS A 79 3.84 7.83 6.97
CA LYS A 79 4.03 7.05 8.19
C LYS A 79 4.48 5.61 7.94
N TYR A 80 4.32 5.09 6.75
CA TYR A 80 4.50 3.65 6.48
C TYR A 80 5.71 3.34 5.58
#